data_d7d085bd2dfba783445e7dde838f3e33
#
_entry.id   d7d085bd2dfba783445e7dde838f3e33
#
_cell.length_a   1.000
_cell.length_b   1.000
_cell.length_c   1.000
_cell.angle_alpha   90.00
_cell.angle_beta   90.00
_cell.angle_gamma   90.00
#
_symmetry.space_group_name_H-M   'P 1'
#
loop_
_entity.id
_entity.type
_entity.pdbx_description
1 polymer ?
#
loop_
_entity_poly.entity_id
_entity_poly.type
_entity_poly.pdbx_seq_one_letter_code
_entity_poly.pdbx_strand_id
1 'polypeptide(L)'
;PIRVGILTVSDGCSAGEREDRSGAAVVAWVASRGFQAAAREVVPDQIGRIASVLLEWCDDLRLDLVVTTGGTGLGPRDVTPEATWPLVRREAPGIAEAIRLRGREKTPYAALSRGLAGIRGTTLVVNLPGSTGGVMDGLEVLDPLVEHAVGLLRGEAPPHDPPGVAGEGASPVRGGAP
;
A
#
# COMPACT_ATOMS: atom_id res chain seq x y z
N PRO A 1 4.20 1.11 -17.39
CA PRO A 1 3.68 0.32 -16.27
C PRO A 1 3.95 1.01 -14.94
N ILE A 2 3.12 0.73 -13.92
CA ILE A 2 3.35 1.17 -12.54
C ILE A 2 4.54 0.39 -11.99
N ARG A 3 5.53 1.11 -11.44
CA ARG A 3 6.76 0.54 -10.89
C ARG A 3 6.62 0.38 -9.39
N VAL A 4 6.71 -0.85 -8.90
CA VAL A 4 6.45 -1.20 -7.50
C VAL A 4 7.73 -1.68 -6.81
N GLY A 5 7.99 -1.13 -5.62
CA GLY A 5 8.98 -1.64 -4.66
C GLY A 5 8.31 -2.52 -3.60
N ILE A 6 8.90 -3.65 -3.29
CA ILE A 6 8.38 -4.65 -2.34
C ILE A 6 9.41 -4.87 -1.24
N LEU A 7 9.13 -4.35 -0.05
CA LEU A 7 10.02 -4.43 1.10
C LEU A 7 9.44 -5.35 2.18
N THR A 8 10.09 -6.49 2.40
CA THR A 8 9.74 -7.37 3.51
C THR A 8 10.59 -7.01 4.73
N VAL A 9 9.93 -6.69 5.83
CA VAL A 9 10.55 -6.38 7.11
C VAL A 9 10.36 -7.56 8.05
N SER A 10 11.43 -8.30 8.31
CA SER A 10 11.40 -9.49 9.16
C SER A 10 12.81 -9.93 9.54
N ASP A 11 13.09 -9.99 10.84
CA ASP A 11 14.34 -10.56 11.36
C ASP A 11 14.54 -12.00 10.87
N GLY A 12 13.51 -12.85 10.97
CA GLY A 12 13.61 -14.25 10.58
C GLY A 12 13.78 -14.47 9.08
N CYS A 13 13.10 -13.71 8.22
CA CYS A 13 13.31 -13.79 6.77
C CYS A 13 14.68 -13.24 6.37
N SER A 14 15.12 -12.14 7.00
CA SER A 14 16.42 -11.53 6.74
C SER A 14 17.59 -12.45 7.13
N ALA A 15 17.42 -13.22 8.22
CA ALA A 15 18.40 -14.23 8.65
C ALA A 15 18.35 -15.55 7.85
N GLY A 16 17.40 -15.70 6.93
CA GLY A 16 17.21 -16.95 6.18
C GLY A 16 16.56 -18.09 6.99
N GLU A 17 16.00 -17.78 8.15
CA GLU A 17 15.36 -18.77 9.04
C GLU A 17 13.90 -19.06 8.64
N ARG A 18 13.28 -18.15 7.89
CA ARG A 18 11.90 -18.26 7.39
C ARG A 18 11.80 -17.83 5.95
N GLU A 19 10.89 -18.46 5.23
CA GLU A 19 10.53 -18.08 3.86
C GLU A 19 9.71 -16.77 3.85
N ASP A 20 10.01 -15.88 2.92
CA ASP A 20 9.27 -14.63 2.69
C ASP A 20 7.98 -14.88 1.89
N ARG A 21 6.95 -15.40 2.56
CA ARG A 21 5.63 -15.65 1.95
C ARG A 21 4.84 -14.37 1.72
N SER A 22 4.97 -13.41 2.61
CA SER A 22 4.27 -12.12 2.50
C SER A 22 4.75 -11.31 1.30
N GLY A 23 6.06 -11.17 1.12
CA GLY A 23 6.64 -10.52 -0.04
C GLY A 23 6.34 -11.28 -1.35
N ALA A 24 6.34 -12.61 -1.33
CA ALA A 24 5.95 -13.42 -2.48
C ALA A 24 4.49 -13.17 -2.90
N ALA A 25 3.57 -13.00 -1.95
CA ALA A 25 2.17 -12.66 -2.24
C ALA A 25 2.06 -11.29 -2.92
N VAL A 26 2.83 -10.28 -2.49
CA VAL A 26 2.86 -8.97 -3.15
C VAL A 26 3.42 -9.09 -4.57
N VAL A 27 4.49 -9.85 -4.78
CA VAL A 27 5.05 -10.10 -6.13
C VAL A 27 4.01 -10.71 -7.06
N ALA A 28 3.27 -11.71 -6.59
CA ALA A 28 2.22 -12.36 -7.38
C ALA A 28 1.10 -11.37 -7.75
N TRP A 29 0.68 -10.51 -6.80
CA TRP A 29 -0.30 -9.47 -7.06
C TRP A 29 0.21 -8.45 -8.08
N VAL A 30 1.44 -7.95 -7.94
CA VAL A 30 2.07 -7.02 -8.89
C VAL A 30 2.05 -7.59 -10.32
N ALA A 31 2.41 -8.88 -10.45
CA ALA A 31 2.39 -9.57 -11.74
C ALA A 31 0.97 -9.70 -12.31
N SER A 32 -0.02 -10.05 -11.47
CA SER A 32 -1.42 -10.21 -11.89
C SER A 32 -2.05 -8.90 -12.40
N ARG A 33 -1.55 -7.75 -11.92
CA ARG A 33 -2.00 -6.42 -12.35
C ARG A 33 -1.24 -5.88 -13.58
N GLY A 34 -0.25 -6.61 -14.09
CA GLY A 34 0.61 -6.11 -15.16
C GLY A 34 1.52 -4.96 -14.71
N PHE A 35 1.72 -4.79 -13.41
CA PHE A 35 2.68 -3.84 -12.85
C PHE A 35 4.10 -4.40 -12.92
N GLN A 36 5.10 -3.54 -12.75
CA GLN A 36 6.50 -3.93 -12.74
C GLN A 36 7.03 -4.02 -11.30
N ALA A 37 7.44 -5.20 -10.85
CA ALA A 37 8.25 -5.35 -9.64
C ALA A 37 9.65 -4.77 -9.91
N ALA A 38 9.83 -3.48 -9.64
CA ALA A 38 11.04 -2.75 -10.00
C ALA A 38 12.15 -2.91 -8.95
N ALA A 39 11.79 -3.17 -7.69
CA ALA A 39 12.73 -3.46 -6.61
C ALA A 39 12.09 -4.42 -5.61
N ARG A 40 12.91 -5.31 -5.03
CA ARG A 40 12.50 -6.20 -3.93
C ARG A 40 13.66 -6.40 -2.98
N GLU A 41 13.39 -6.24 -1.69
CA GLU A 41 14.38 -6.46 -0.63
C GLU A 41 13.73 -7.05 0.62
N VAL A 42 14.52 -7.79 1.40
CA VAL A 42 14.18 -8.30 2.72
C VAL A 42 15.16 -7.70 3.71
N VAL A 43 14.67 -7.01 4.73
CA VAL A 43 15.50 -6.35 5.74
C VAL A 43 15.10 -6.79 7.15
N PRO A 44 16.02 -6.72 8.12
CA PRO A 44 15.68 -6.95 9.52
C PRO A 44 14.79 -5.81 10.07
N ASP A 45 14.16 -6.07 11.20
CA ASP A 45 13.33 -5.10 11.95
C ASP A 45 14.22 -4.01 12.60
N GLN A 46 14.82 -3.15 11.76
CA GLN A 46 15.71 -2.06 12.14
C GLN A 46 15.32 -0.78 11.42
N ILE A 47 15.03 0.29 12.18
CA ILE A 47 14.57 1.58 11.65
C ILE A 47 15.51 2.09 10.55
N GLY A 48 16.82 2.10 10.77
CA GLY A 48 17.79 2.63 9.81
C GLY A 48 17.81 1.85 8.49
N ARG A 49 17.69 0.51 8.55
CA ARG A 49 17.66 -0.31 7.33
C ARG A 49 16.38 -0.09 6.53
N ILE A 50 15.24 -0.08 7.20
CA ILE A 50 13.96 0.18 6.56
C ILE A 50 13.95 1.58 5.93
N ALA A 51 14.35 2.60 6.70
CA ALA A 51 14.37 3.98 6.24
C ALA A 51 15.31 4.19 5.05
N SER A 52 16.50 3.59 5.06
CA SER A 52 17.46 3.69 3.95
C SER A 52 16.87 3.17 2.63
N VAL A 53 16.23 2.00 2.65
CA VAL A 53 15.59 1.43 1.46
C VAL A 53 14.43 2.29 0.98
N LEU A 54 13.58 2.77 1.90
CA LEU A 54 12.46 3.63 1.55
C LEU A 54 12.92 4.95 0.90
N LEU A 55 14.00 5.56 1.42
CA LEU A 55 14.57 6.78 0.85
C LEU A 55 15.10 6.55 -0.56
N GLU A 56 15.92 5.52 -0.76
CA GLU A 56 16.45 5.16 -2.07
C GLU A 56 15.33 4.93 -3.08
N TRP A 57 14.30 4.16 -2.70
CA TRP A 57 13.23 3.81 -3.62
C TRP A 57 12.31 4.98 -3.96
N CYS A 58 12.08 5.87 -3.01
CA CYS A 58 11.25 7.06 -3.24
C CYS A 58 12.01 8.20 -3.94
N ASP A 59 13.27 8.46 -3.54
CA ASP A 59 13.99 9.65 -3.98
C ASP A 59 14.88 9.39 -5.21
N ASP A 60 15.61 8.26 -5.21
CA ASP A 60 16.55 7.92 -6.28
C ASP A 60 15.88 7.13 -7.39
N LEU A 61 15.22 6.01 -7.07
CA LEU A 61 14.52 5.19 -8.04
C LEU A 61 13.18 5.78 -8.47
N ARG A 62 12.58 6.65 -7.67
CA ARG A 62 11.29 7.29 -7.91
C ARG A 62 10.22 6.29 -8.32
N LEU A 63 10.04 5.26 -7.50
CA LEU A 63 9.02 4.25 -7.72
C LEU A 63 7.63 4.87 -7.54
N ASP A 64 6.62 4.32 -8.20
CA ASP A 64 5.25 4.82 -8.09
C ASP A 64 4.56 4.37 -6.80
N LEU A 65 4.83 3.14 -6.42
CA LEU A 65 4.29 2.50 -5.21
C LEU A 65 5.40 1.77 -4.47
N VAL A 66 5.45 1.93 -3.17
CA VAL A 66 6.26 1.10 -2.28
C VAL A 66 5.34 0.41 -1.27
N VAL A 67 5.36 -0.90 -1.27
CA VAL A 67 4.61 -1.73 -0.31
C VAL A 67 5.60 -2.37 0.65
N THR A 68 5.43 -2.13 1.95
CA THR A 68 6.16 -2.87 2.98
C THR A 68 5.27 -3.96 3.57
N THR A 69 5.83 -5.07 3.99
CA THR A 69 5.13 -6.11 4.76
C THR A 69 5.90 -6.41 6.05
N GLY A 70 5.19 -6.54 7.15
CA GLY A 70 5.78 -6.85 8.46
C GLY A 70 6.15 -5.64 9.31
N GLY A 71 6.46 -5.89 10.56
CA GLY A 71 6.90 -4.90 11.54
C GLY A 71 5.86 -3.85 11.92
N THR A 72 4.55 -4.15 11.80
CA THR A 72 3.46 -3.19 12.05
C THR A 72 2.66 -3.43 13.32
N GLY A 73 2.99 -4.45 14.10
CA GLY A 73 2.29 -4.81 15.34
C GLY A 73 2.71 -3.99 16.55
N LEU A 74 2.41 -4.54 17.74
CA LEU A 74 2.72 -3.92 19.03
C LEU A 74 3.98 -4.48 19.68
N GLY A 75 4.66 -5.42 19.02
CA GLY A 75 5.89 -6.01 19.53
C GLY A 75 7.05 -5.00 19.60
N PRO A 76 8.02 -5.21 20.51
CA PRO A 76 9.14 -4.28 20.67
C PRO A 76 10.05 -4.22 19.43
N ARG A 77 9.98 -5.24 18.57
CA ARG A 77 10.72 -5.27 17.30
C ARG A 77 9.92 -4.74 16.12
N ASP A 78 8.62 -4.46 16.28
CA ASP A 78 7.77 -3.90 15.25
C ASP A 78 8.04 -2.39 15.12
N VAL A 79 8.86 -1.99 14.16
CA VAL A 79 9.35 -0.61 13.99
C VAL A 79 9.13 -0.05 12.57
N THR A 80 8.37 -0.74 11.73
CA THR A 80 8.10 -0.26 10.37
C THR A 80 7.38 1.08 10.35
N PRO A 81 6.37 1.36 11.20
CA PRO A 81 5.74 2.68 11.24
C PRO A 81 6.71 3.79 11.66
N GLU A 82 7.57 3.52 12.63
CA GLU A 82 8.58 4.47 13.12
C GLU A 82 9.64 4.80 12.06
N ALA A 83 9.96 3.84 11.19
CA ALA A 83 10.86 4.06 10.06
C ALA A 83 10.17 4.82 8.92
N THR A 84 8.88 4.62 8.73
CA THR A 84 8.12 5.17 7.59
C THR A 84 7.60 6.58 7.86
N TRP A 85 7.07 6.82 9.06
CA TRP A 85 6.43 8.09 9.45
C TRP A 85 7.27 9.33 9.16
N PRO A 86 8.56 9.40 9.55
CA PRO A 86 9.37 10.59 9.31
C PRO A 86 9.63 10.88 7.84
N LEU A 87 9.47 9.88 6.97
CA LEU A 87 9.74 9.98 5.54
C LEU A 87 8.51 10.44 4.74
N VAL A 88 7.33 10.19 5.25
CA VAL A 88 6.05 10.60 4.64
C VAL A 88 5.90 12.11 4.76
N ARG A 89 5.62 12.77 3.65
CA ARG A 89 5.39 14.22 3.58
C ARG A 89 3.92 14.59 3.64
N ARG A 90 3.07 13.73 3.14
CA ARG A 90 1.60 13.87 3.17
C ARG A 90 1.00 12.52 3.55
N GLU A 91 0.14 12.50 4.53
CA GLU A 91 -0.53 11.29 4.97
C GLU A 91 -1.71 10.93 4.07
N ALA A 92 -1.96 9.62 3.93
CA ALA A 92 -3.14 9.06 3.28
C ALA A 92 -3.84 8.07 4.25
N PRO A 93 -4.36 8.55 5.40
CA PRO A 93 -4.83 7.69 6.50
C PRO A 93 -5.96 6.77 6.07
N GLY A 94 -6.81 7.19 5.14
CA GLY A 94 -7.94 6.39 4.66
C GLY A 94 -7.53 5.03 4.09
N ILE A 95 -6.36 4.91 3.48
CA ILE A 95 -5.85 3.64 2.96
C ILE A 95 -5.56 2.68 4.14
N ALA A 96 -4.82 3.15 5.13
CA ALA A 96 -4.47 2.32 6.31
C ALA A 96 -5.72 1.96 7.14
N GLU A 97 -6.68 2.86 7.24
CA GLU A 97 -7.98 2.61 7.89
C GLU A 97 -8.77 1.54 7.15
N ALA A 98 -8.87 1.62 5.81
CA ALA A 98 -9.56 0.63 5.00
C ALA A 98 -8.92 -0.76 5.13
N ILE A 99 -7.58 -0.85 5.18
CA ILE A 99 -6.86 -2.11 5.38
C ILE A 99 -7.20 -2.71 6.76
N ARG A 100 -7.21 -1.91 7.83
CA ARG A 100 -7.61 -2.37 9.17
C ARG A 100 -9.06 -2.81 9.21
N LEU A 101 -9.96 -2.07 8.58
CA LEU A 101 -11.39 -2.42 8.52
C LEU A 101 -11.59 -3.74 7.77
N ARG A 102 -10.92 -3.94 6.63
CA ARG A 102 -10.99 -5.19 5.87
C ARG A 102 -10.49 -6.38 6.70
N GLY A 103 -9.37 -6.22 7.40
CA GLY A 103 -8.83 -7.26 8.27
C GLY A 103 -9.74 -7.59 9.45
N ARG A 104 -10.46 -6.60 10.00
CA ARG A 104 -11.40 -6.79 11.11
C ARG A 104 -12.61 -7.67 10.77
N GLU A 105 -12.96 -7.81 9.53
CA GLU A 105 -13.99 -8.76 9.09
C GLU A 105 -13.60 -10.22 9.39
N LYS A 106 -12.30 -10.51 9.48
CA LYS A 106 -11.75 -11.85 9.72
C LYS A 106 -11.22 -12.03 11.14
N THR A 107 -10.64 -10.98 11.74
CA THR A 107 -10.06 -11.03 13.07
C THR A 107 -10.07 -9.67 13.76
N PRO A 108 -10.44 -9.60 15.07
CA PRO A 108 -10.37 -8.35 15.82
C PRO A 108 -8.93 -7.81 15.96
N TYR A 109 -7.93 -8.67 15.85
CA TYR A 109 -6.50 -8.31 16.00
C TYR A 109 -6.00 -7.40 14.87
N ALA A 110 -6.68 -7.32 13.74
CA ALA A 110 -6.35 -6.38 12.66
C ALA A 110 -6.35 -4.92 13.13
N ALA A 111 -7.14 -4.59 14.17
CA ALA A 111 -7.15 -3.26 14.79
C ALA A 111 -5.83 -2.90 15.48
N LEU A 112 -4.97 -3.86 15.78
CA LEU A 112 -3.68 -3.64 16.42
C LEU A 112 -2.58 -3.25 15.42
N SER A 113 -2.85 -3.32 14.12
CA SER A 113 -1.89 -2.88 13.11
C SER A 113 -1.70 -1.36 13.20
N ARG A 114 -0.44 -0.94 13.35
CA ARG A 114 0.00 0.46 13.35
C ARG A 114 0.50 0.91 11.97
N GLY A 115 0.32 0.08 10.95
CA GLY A 115 0.69 0.40 9.58
C GLY A 115 0.06 1.71 9.12
N LEU A 116 0.80 2.46 8.32
CA LEU A 116 0.40 3.74 7.77
C LEU A 116 0.47 3.73 6.24
N ALA A 117 -0.12 4.75 5.63
CA ALA A 117 0.03 5.05 4.23
C ALA A 117 0.25 6.55 4.03
N GLY A 118 1.04 6.90 3.03
CA GLY A 118 1.30 8.31 2.73
C GLY A 118 2.18 8.48 1.50
N ILE A 119 2.53 9.72 1.22
CA ILE A 119 3.20 10.14 0.00
C ILE A 119 4.55 10.75 0.34
N ARG A 120 5.59 10.29 -0.39
CA ARG A 120 6.89 10.96 -0.47
C ARG A 120 7.23 11.26 -1.93
N GLY A 121 7.41 12.54 -2.25
CA GLY A 121 7.54 12.96 -3.65
C GLY A 121 6.31 12.57 -4.46
N THR A 122 6.48 11.70 -5.44
CA THR A 122 5.41 11.11 -6.26
C THR A 122 5.16 9.63 -5.94
N THR A 123 5.78 9.10 -4.89
CA THR A 123 5.66 7.71 -4.47
C THR A 123 4.57 7.55 -3.41
N LEU A 124 3.63 6.64 -3.62
CA LEU A 124 2.73 6.15 -2.59
C LEU A 124 3.45 5.07 -1.77
N VAL A 125 3.53 5.25 -0.46
CA VAL A 125 4.11 4.27 0.48
C VAL A 125 3.00 3.69 1.33
N VAL A 126 2.92 2.35 1.42
CA VAL A 126 1.89 1.65 2.19
C VAL A 126 2.51 0.53 3.03
N ASN A 127 2.25 0.55 4.33
CA ASN A 127 2.65 -0.55 5.22
C ASN A 127 1.52 -1.59 5.31
N LEU A 128 1.82 -2.83 4.95
CA LEU A 128 0.93 -3.99 5.12
C LEU A 128 1.36 -4.82 6.34
N PRO A 129 0.42 -5.57 6.94
CA PRO A 129 0.76 -6.53 7.99
C PRO A 129 1.77 -7.59 7.54
N GLY A 130 2.41 -8.26 8.49
CA GLY A 130 3.39 -9.32 8.19
C GLY A 130 2.76 -10.69 7.92
N SER A 131 1.52 -10.95 8.31
CA SER A 131 0.85 -12.21 8.03
C SER A 131 0.38 -12.29 6.57
N THR A 132 0.44 -13.47 5.97
CA THR A 132 -0.03 -13.67 4.59
C THR A 132 -1.50 -13.27 4.43
N GLY A 133 -2.36 -13.60 5.40
CA GLY A 133 -3.78 -13.20 5.37
C GLY A 133 -3.95 -11.68 5.41
N GLY A 134 -3.23 -11.00 6.29
CA GLY A 134 -3.28 -9.53 6.37
C GLY A 134 -2.72 -8.84 5.12
N VAL A 135 -1.70 -9.42 4.49
CA VAL A 135 -1.19 -8.94 3.20
C VAL A 135 -2.27 -9.06 2.13
N MET A 136 -2.92 -10.21 2.01
CA MET A 136 -4.01 -10.41 1.02
C MET A 136 -5.15 -9.43 1.23
N ASP A 137 -5.58 -9.21 2.48
CA ASP A 137 -6.62 -8.22 2.81
C ASP A 137 -6.20 -6.80 2.39
N GLY A 138 -4.95 -6.44 2.65
CA GLY A 138 -4.40 -5.15 2.24
C GLY A 138 -4.32 -4.97 0.72
N LEU A 139 -3.91 -6.02 0.01
CA LEU A 139 -3.86 -6.00 -1.46
C LEU A 139 -5.24 -5.89 -2.09
N GLU A 140 -6.27 -6.54 -1.52
CA GLU A 140 -7.67 -6.38 -1.96
C GLU A 140 -8.14 -4.92 -1.83
N VAL A 141 -7.72 -4.22 -0.77
CA VAL A 141 -8.02 -2.79 -0.59
C VAL A 141 -7.27 -1.93 -1.60
N LEU A 142 -5.99 -2.23 -1.84
CA LEU A 142 -5.15 -1.45 -2.76
C LEU A 142 -5.56 -1.63 -4.23
N ASP A 143 -6.06 -2.80 -4.58
CA ASP A 143 -6.33 -3.21 -5.95
C ASP A 143 -7.14 -2.18 -6.76
N PRO A 144 -8.27 -1.65 -6.30
CA PRO A 144 -9.04 -0.63 -7.01
C PRO A 144 -8.44 0.79 -6.90
N LEU A 145 -7.47 1.02 -6.00
CA LEU A 145 -7.00 2.37 -5.66
C LEU A 145 -5.71 2.76 -6.39
N VAL A 146 -4.82 1.79 -6.66
CA VAL A 146 -3.43 2.08 -7.03
C VAL A 146 -3.32 2.84 -8.34
N GLU A 147 -4.02 2.42 -9.39
CA GLU A 147 -3.92 3.08 -10.70
C GLU A 147 -4.38 4.54 -10.63
N HIS A 148 -5.50 4.78 -9.93
CA HIS A 148 -6.02 6.12 -9.74
C HIS A 148 -5.07 6.99 -8.90
N ALA A 149 -4.59 6.45 -7.78
CA ALA A 149 -3.68 7.18 -6.90
C ALA A 149 -2.36 7.54 -7.60
N VAL A 150 -1.77 6.61 -8.35
CA VAL A 150 -0.55 6.84 -9.12
C VAL A 150 -0.78 7.86 -10.23
N GLY A 151 -1.91 7.81 -10.93
CA GLY A 151 -2.30 8.81 -11.92
C GLY A 151 -2.36 10.21 -11.33
N LEU A 152 -3.00 10.37 -10.17
CA LEU A 152 -3.04 11.65 -9.45
C LEU A 152 -1.63 12.13 -9.05
N LEU A 153 -0.77 11.23 -8.56
CA LEU A 153 0.59 11.57 -8.14
C LEU A 153 1.49 11.97 -9.31
N ARG A 154 1.25 11.43 -10.48
CA ARG A 154 1.94 11.79 -11.73
C ARG A 154 1.42 13.09 -12.35
N GLY A 155 0.33 13.66 -11.82
CA GLY A 155 -0.34 14.82 -12.39
C GLY A 155 -1.18 14.48 -13.62
N GLU A 156 -1.45 13.20 -13.87
CA GLU A 156 -2.42 12.76 -14.85
C GLU A 156 -3.82 13.02 -14.28
N ALA A 157 -4.75 13.55 -15.08
CA ALA A 157 -6.13 13.78 -14.66
C ALA A 157 -6.96 12.52 -14.95
N PRO A 158 -7.06 11.58 -13.99
CA PRO A 158 -7.88 10.40 -14.17
C PRO A 158 -9.37 10.81 -14.16
N PRO A 159 -10.25 10.06 -14.85
CA PRO A 159 -11.68 10.31 -14.79
C PRO A 159 -12.16 10.24 -13.33
N HIS A 160 -12.98 11.20 -12.91
CA HIS A 160 -13.50 11.30 -11.55
C HIS A 160 -14.57 10.25 -11.22
N ASP A 161 -15.07 9.52 -12.22
CA ASP A 161 -16.08 8.50 -12.01
C ASP A 161 -15.45 7.18 -11.54
N PRO A 162 -15.82 6.67 -10.37
CA PRO A 162 -15.37 5.35 -9.93
C PRO A 162 -15.92 4.28 -10.89
N PRO A 163 -15.14 3.23 -11.20
CA PRO A 163 -15.62 2.15 -12.05
C PRO A 163 -16.86 1.51 -11.40
N GLY A 164 -17.99 1.56 -12.10
CA GLY A 164 -19.24 0.91 -11.68
C GLY A 164 -20.41 1.81 -11.30
N VAL A 165 -20.26 3.13 -11.28
CA VAL A 165 -21.42 4.04 -11.19
C VAL A 165 -21.85 4.40 -12.60
N ALA A 166 -22.59 3.51 -13.25
CA ALA A 166 -23.33 3.86 -14.45
C ALA A 166 -24.35 4.94 -14.07
N GLY A 167 -24.18 6.14 -14.64
CA GLY A 167 -25.10 7.24 -14.41
C GLY A 167 -26.53 6.83 -14.77
N GLU A 168 -27.40 6.75 -13.77
CA GLU A 168 -28.85 6.74 -14.03
C GLU A 168 -29.18 8.08 -14.69
N GLY A 169 -29.56 8.00 -15.95
CA GLY A 169 -29.85 9.13 -16.79
C GLY A 169 -30.90 10.04 -16.14
N ALA A 170 -30.53 11.29 -15.98
CA ALA A 170 -31.51 12.35 -15.69
C ALA A 170 -32.52 12.42 -16.83
N SER A 171 -33.72 11.92 -16.61
CA SER A 171 -34.87 12.13 -17.50
C SER A 171 -35.14 13.61 -17.60
N PRO A 172 -35.32 14.18 -18.78
CA PRO A 172 -35.68 15.59 -18.91
C PRO A 172 -37.08 15.79 -18.40
N VAL A 173 -37.22 16.63 -17.38
CA VAL A 173 -38.52 17.17 -16.94
C VAL A 173 -39.13 17.94 -18.10
N ARG A 174 -40.16 17.37 -18.70
CA ARG A 174 -41.01 18.10 -19.69
C ARG A 174 -41.77 19.19 -18.95
N GLY A 175 -41.36 20.43 -19.18
CA GLY A 175 -42.13 21.57 -18.80
C GLY A 175 -43.45 21.60 -19.58
N GLY A 176 -44.57 21.58 -18.86
CA GLY A 176 -45.86 21.94 -19.37
C GLY A 176 -46.21 23.36 -18.90
N ALA A 177 -46.39 24.24 -19.83
CA ALA A 177 -47.09 25.52 -19.66
C ALA A 177 -48.46 25.39 -20.35
N PRO A 178 -49.32 26.36 -20.18
CA PRO A 178 -49.72 27.31 -19.14
C PRO A 178 -50.98 26.97 -18.44
#